data_9e5f7084555b383b44468a2c66a02b0f
#
_entry.id   9e5f7084555b383b44468a2c66a02b0f
#
_cell.length_a   1.000
_cell.length_b   1.000
_cell.length_c   1.000
_cell.angle_alpha   90.00
_cell.angle_beta   90.00
_cell.angle_gamma   90.00
#
_symmetry.space_group_name_H-M   'P 1'
#
loop_
_entity.id
_entity.type
_entity.pdbx_description
1 polymer ?
#
loop_
_entity_poly.entity_id
_entity_poly.type
_entity_poly.pdbx_seq_one_letter_code
_entity_poly.pdbx_strand_id
1 'polypeptide(L)'
;LEACECAILLVDAAQGIEAQTLANLYLAMENDLEIIPVLNKIDLPAADPEKYALEIAHIIGCEPEEVLRVSGKTGEGVEDLLDKVAELVPPPSTEAPDDAPARAMIFDSVYDTYRGVVTYIRMMDGKLTPRQKVTMMSTGANHELLEVGIVSPTMQRCAGLGPGEVGYLITGVKNV
;
A
#
# COMPACT_ATOMS: atom_id res chain seq x y z
N LEU A 1 2.11 4.61 -2.84
CA LEU A 1 1.45 5.14 -1.64
C LEU A 1 -0.05 5.36 -1.86
N GLU A 2 -0.49 5.90 -3.01
CA GLU A 2 -1.91 6.17 -3.33
C GLU A 2 -2.86 4.96 -3.16
N ALA A 3 -2.35 3.73 -3.13
CA ALA A 3 -3.13 2.50 -2.94
C ALA A 3 -3.13 2.00 -1.49
N CYS A 4 -2.70 2.81 -0.53
CA CYS A 4 -2.55 2.42 0.87
C CYS A 4 -3.28 3.40 1.78
N GLU A 5 -3.73 2.93 2.95
CA GLU A 5 -4.29 3.73 4.03
C GLU A 5 -3.24 4.09 5.07
N CYS A 6 -2.12 3.37 5.13
CA CYS A 6 -1.03 3.66 6.05
C CYS A 6 0.36 3.46 5.41
N ALA A 7 1.36 4.01 6.08
CA ALA A 7 2.77 3.79 5.80
C ALA A 7 3.52 3.44 7.08
N ILE A 8 4.26 2.34 7.09
CA ILE A 8 5.20 2.04 8.16
C ILE A 8 6.50 2.79 7.86
N LEU A 9 6.84 3.76 8.69
CA LEU A 9 8.12 4.45 8.63
C LEU A 9 9.19 3.64 9.35
N LEU A 10 9.93 2.85 8.58
CA LEU A 10 10.95 1.95 9.13
C LEU A 10 12.32 2.64 9.16
N VAL A 11 12.88 2.82 10.36
CA VAL A 11 14.17 3.44 10.58
C VAL A 11 15.14 2.42 11.20
N ASP A 12 16.39 2.42 10.78
CA ASP A 12 17.45 1.59 11.35
C ASP A 12 17.93 2.18 12.69
N ALA A 13 17.82 1.41 13.77
CA ALA A 13 18.19 1.86 15.10
C ALA A 13 19.71 2.10 15.31
N ALA A 14 20.55 1.69 14.35
CA ALA A 14 21.99 1.94 14.38
C ALA A 14 22.43 3.09 13.46
N GLN A 15 21.68 3.36 12.38
CA GLN A 15 22.02 4.40 11.39
C GLN A 15 21.19 5.67 11.57
N GLY A 16 19.95 5.52 12.07
CA GLY A 16 19.02 6.64 12.26
C GLY A 16 18.32 7.08 10.98
N ILE A 17 17.88 8.33 10.97
CA ILE A 17 17.09 8.91 9.89
C ILE A 17 18.00 9.37 8.77
N GLU A 18 17.78 8.84 7.57
CA GLU A 18 18.49 9.23 6.35
C GLU A 18 17.63 10.17 5.48
N ALA A 19 18.27 10.86 4.53
CA ALA A 19 17.57 11.78 3.62
C ALA A 19 16.44 11.11 2.84
N GLN A 20 16.61 9.85 2.45
CA GLN A 20 15.57 9.08 1.75
C GLN A 20 14.38 8.76 2.66
N THR A 21 14.64 8.52 3.94
CA THR A 21 13.58 8.30 4.94
C THR A 21 12.69 9.54 5.05
N LEU A 22 13.29 10.73 5.11
CA LEU A 22 12.55 11.99 5.16
C LEU A 22 11.75 12.24 3.87
N ALA A 23 12.35 12.00 2.70
CA ALA A 23 11.66 12.17 1.43
C ALA A 23 10.43 11.25 1.34
N ASN A 24 10.56 10.00 1.74
CA ASN A 24 9.43 9.05 1.76
C ASN A 24 8.37 9.42 2.81
N LEU A 25 8.79 9.93 3.97
CA LEU A 25 7.88 10.42 5.00
C LEU A 25 7.00 11.57 4.47
N TYR A 26 7.60 12.57 3.84
CA TYR A 26 6.86 13.69 3.26
C TYR A 26 5.87 13.21 2.18
N LEU A 27 6.26 12.26 1.33
CA LEU A 27 5.36 11.66 0.35
C LEU A 27 4.19 10.92 1.01
N ALA A 28 4.41 10.26 2.14
CA ALA A 28 3.33 9.62 2.90
C ALA A 28 2.37 10.66 3.51
N MET A 29 2.91 11.74 4.05
CA MET A 29 2.12 12.85 4.61
C MET A 29 1.31 13.59 3.53
N GLU A 30 1.88 13.82 2.34
CA GLU A 30 1.17 14.42 1.20
C GLU A 30 -0.01 13.57 0.70
N ASN A 31 0.05 12.24 0.92
CA ASN A 31 -1.04 11.32 0.60
C ASN A 31 -2.01 11.08 1.77
N ASP A 32 -1.89 11.86 2.85
CA ASP A 32 -2.75 11.77 4.05
C ASP A 32 -2.81 10.35 4.66
N LEU A 33 -1.67 9.64 4.63
CA LEU A 33 -1.57 8.29 5.17
C LEU A 33 -1.35 8.31 6.68
N GLU A 34 -1.95 7.35 7.38
CA GLU A 34 -1.58 7.04 8.75
C GLU A 34 -0.13 6.57 8.81
N ILE A 35 0.70 7.16 9.68
CA ILE A 35 2.13 6.85 9.77
C ILE A 35 2.41 6.10 11.05
N ILE A 36 2.90 4.87 10.92
CA ILE A 36 3.34 4.05 12.05
C ILE A 36 4.87 4.08 12.12
N PRO A 37 5.45 4.80 13.08
CA PRO A 37 6.91 4.89 13.23
C PRO A 37 7.48 3.63 13.88
N VAL A 38 8.53 3.08 13.26
CA VAL A 38 9.16 1.83 13.71
C VAL A 38 10.68 1.93 13.65
N LEU A 39 11.33 1.63 14.76
CA LEU A 39 12.77 1.40 14.85
C LEU A 39 13.06 -0.09 14.69
N ASN A 40 13.80 -0.44 13.65
CA ASN A 40 14.22 -1.82 13.39
C ASN A 40 15.69 -2.04 13.72
N LYS A 41 16.06 -3.29 13.85
CA LYS A 41 17.42 -3.75 14.17
C LYS A 41 17.88 -3.36 15.57
N ILE A 42 16.96 -3.32 16.53
CA ILE A 42 17.29 -3.05 17.96
C ILE A 42 18.23 -4.09 18.58
N ASP A 43 18.38 -5.26 17.93
CA ASP A 43 19.31 -6.33 18.30
C ASP A 43 20.79 -6.01 18.02
N LEU A 44 21.09 -4.96 17.26
CA LEU A 44 22.47 -4.61 16.94
C LEU A 44 23.17 -3.95 18.12
N PRO A 45 24.47 -4.26 18.38
CA PRO A 45 25.24 -3.63 19.46
C PRO A 45 25.41 -2.11 19.32
N ALA A 46 25.30 -1.59 18.09
CA ALA A 46 25.42 -0.17 17.79
C ALA A 46 24.05 0.54 17.77
N ALA A 47 22.96 -0.17 18.07
CA ALA A 47 21.63 0.43 18.11
C ALA A 47 21.50 1.40 19.29
N ASP A 48 20.89 2.56 19.04
CA ASP A 48 20.52 3.54 20.07
C ASP A 48 19.02 3.89 19.93
N PRO A 49 18.12 2.97 20.37
CA PRO A 49 16.68 3.15 20.19
C PRO A 49 16.13 4.38 20.91
N GLU A 50 16.69 4.77 22.07
CA GLU A 50 16.22 5.93 22.82
C GLU A 50 16.47 7.23 22.06
N LYS A 51 17.69 7.39 21.53
CA LYS A 51 18.05 8.56 20.73
C LYS A 51 17.19 8.69 19.49
N TYR A 52 17.09 7.62 18.71
CA TYR A 52 16.38 7.69 17.43
C TYR A 52 14.87 7.71 17.57
N ALA A 53 14.29 7.17 18.66
CA ALA A 53 12.88 7.36 18.97
C ALA A 53 12.55 8.84 19.21
N LEU A 54 13.40 9.58 19.94
CA LEU A 54 13.24 11.02 20.14
C LEU A 54 13.35 11.82 18.83
N GLU A 55 14.28 11.44 17.95
CA GLU A 55 14.44 12.11 16.66
C GLU A 55 13.22 11.88 15.75
N ILE A 56 12.72 10.65 15.68
CA ILE A 56 11.54 10.29 14.90
C ILE A 56 10.29 11.03 15.44
N ALA A 57 10.09 10.95 16.75
CA ALA A 57 8.96 11.59 17.43
C ALA A 57 8.93 13.10 17.16
N HIS A 58 10.08 13.77 17.20
CA HIS A 58 10.19 15.20 16.89
C HIS A 58 9.79 15.53 15.44
N ILE A 59 10.15 14.68 14.47
CA ILE A 59 9.87 14.92 13.04
C ILE A 59 8.41 14.66 12.70
N ILE A 60 7.83 13.60 13.27
CA ILE A 60 6.42 13.21 13.00
C ILE A 60 5.45 14.03 13.85
N GLY A 61 5.88 14.44 15.05
CA GLY A 61 5.03 15.15 16.01
C GLY A 61 4.25 14.21 16.94
N CYS A 62 4.80 13.03 17.23
CA CYS A 62 4.25 12.05 18.16
C CYS A 62 5.08 11.95 19.46
N GLU A 63 4.65 11.14 20.42
CA GLU A 63 5.44 10.84 21.62
C GLU A 63 6.47 9.75 21.35
N PRO A 64 7.67 9.78 21.98
CA PRO A 64 8.72 8.77 21.77
C PRO A 64 8.30 7.33 22.09
N GLU A 65 7.32 7.18 22.99
CA GLU A 65 6.74 5.90 23.39
C GLU A 65 5.85 5.28 22.29
N GLU A 66 5.37 6.09 21.35
CA GLU A 66 4.59 5.64 20.19
C GLU A 66 5.48 5.04 19.08
N VAL A 67 6.80 5.29 19.15
CA VAL A 67 7.75 4.70 18.22
C VAL A 67 7.99 3.24 18.58
N LEU A 68 7.49 2.33 17.76
CA LEU A 68 7.63 0.90 17.98
C LEU A 68 9.08 0.43 17.77
N ARG A 69 9.51 -0.52 18.58
CA ARG A 69 10.87 -1.06 18.58
C ARG A 69 10.83 -2.51 18.19
N VAL A 70 11.48 -2.86 17.09
CA VAL A 70 11.44 -4.22 16.55
C VAL A 70 12.80 -4.73 16.11
N SER A 71 12.94 -6.02 16.03
CA SER A 71 14.01 -6.70 15.30
C SER A 71 13.39 -7.71 14.33
N GLY A 72 13.41 -7.38 13.04
CA GLY A 72 12.99 -8.32 12.01
C GLY A 72 13.86 -9.59 11.93
N LYS A 73 15.04 -9.58 12.56
CA LYS A 73 15.95 -10.73 12.62
C LYS A 73 15.58 -11.69 13.76
N THR A 74 15.26 -11.16 14.92
CA THR A 74 14.96 -11.98 16.14
C THR A 74 13.47 -12.23 16.31
N GLY A 75 12.62 -11.40 15.69
CA GLY A 75 11.18 -11.40 15.88
C GLY A 75 10.71 -10.53 17.06
N GLU A 76 11.62 -9.92 17.80
CA GLU A 76 11.28 -9.06 18.94
C GLU A 76 10.45 -7.86 18.50
N GLY A 77 9.31 -7.62 19.19
CA GLY A 77 8.38 -6.51 18.92
C GLY A 77 7.56 -6.62 17.64
N VAL A 78 7.74 -7.68 16.82
CA VAL A 78 7.04 -7.83 15.54
C VAL A 78 5.55 -8.13 15.72
N GLU A 79 5.19 -8.93 16.73
CA GLU A 79 3.77 -9.21 17.03
C GLU A 79 3.04 -7.93 17.45
N ASP A 80 3.65 -7.12 18.31
CA ASP A 80 3.10 -5.83 18.76
C ASP A 80 2.92 -4.86 17.59
N LEU A 81 3.87 -4.85 16.62
CA LEU A 81 3.74 -4.07 15.41
C LEU A 81 2.54 -4.52 14.56
N LEU A 82 2.35 -5.83 14.38
CA LEU A 82 1.22 -6.36 13.61
C LEU A 82 -0.13 -6.05 14.27
N ASP A 83 -0.19 -6.13 15.60
CA ASP A 83 -1.38 -5.76 16.36
C ASP A 83 -1.67 -4.26 16.22
N LYS A 84 -0.65 -3.41 16.27
CA LYS A 84 -0.79 -1.96 16.05
C LYS A 84 -1.24 -1.64 14.63
N VAL A 85 -0.73 -2.32 13.62
CA VAL A 85 -1.22 -2.17 12.24
C VAL A 85 -2.71 -2.51 12.15
N ALA A 86 -3.13 -3.61 12.77
CA ALA A 86 -4.54 -4.01 12.76
C ALA A 86 -5.46 -3.06 13.53
N GLU A 87 -4.93 -2.38 14.57
CA GLU A 87 -5.66 -1.42 15.41
C GLU A 87 -5.79 -0.03 14.76
N LEU A 88 -4.68 0.47 14.18
CA LEU A 88 -4.58 1.87 13.73
C LEU A 88 -4.97 2.08 12.27
N VAL A 89 -4.75 1.08 11.41
CA VAL A 89 -5.02 1.26 9.97
C VAL A 89 -6.51 1.22 9.71
N PRO A 90 -7.11 2.31 9.20
CA PRO A 90 -8.53 2.33 8.89
C PRO A 90 -8.84 1.38 7.72
N PRO A 91 -10.04 0.79 7.68
CA PRO A 91 -10.46 0.03 6.52
C PRO A 91 -10.56 0.95 5.28
N PRO A 92 -10.40 0.40 4.06
CA PRO A 92 -10.62 1.17 2.85
C PRO A 92 -11.97 1.86 2.88
N SER A 93 -11.97 3.19 2.77
CA SER A 93 -13.20 3.97 2.77
C SER A 93 -13.80 4.02 1.36
N THR A 94 -15.11 3.84 1.26
CA THR A 94 -15.89 4.21 0.09
C THR A 94 -17.06 5.06 0.54
N GLU A 95 -17.23 6.23 -0.07
CA GLU A 95 -18.39 7.10 0.17
C GLU A 95 -19.55 6.77 -0.78
N ALA A 96 -19.30 5.90 -1.75
CA ALA A 96 -20.27 5.53 -2.74
C ALA A 96 -21.25 4.45 -2.23
N PRO A 97 -22.51 4.48 -2.66
CA PRO A 97 -23.47 3.44 -2.35
C PRO A 97 -23.05 2.09 -2.97
N ASP A 98 -23.54 0.98 -2.41
CA ASP A 98 -23.19 -0.39 -2.83
C ASP A 98 -23.48 -0.70 -4.31
N ASP A 99 -24.39 0.03 -4.94
CA ASP A 99 -24.78 -0.10 -6.35
C ASP A 99 -24.08 0.91 -7.27
N ALA A 100 -23.09 1.63 -6.76
CA ALA A 100 -22.33 2.61 -7.54
C ALA A 100 -21.65 1.96 -8.75
N PRO A 101 -21.51 2.70 -9.87
CA PRO A 101 -20.68 2.26 -10.98
C PRO A 101 -19.27 1.95 -10.55
N ALA A 102 -18.70 0.86 -11.08
CA ALA A 102 -17.33 0.48 -10.79
C ALA A 102 -16.34 1.58 -11.17
N ARG A 103 -15.50 1.97 -10.22
CA ARG A 103 -14.40 2.92 -10.39
C ARG A 103 -13.14 2.35 -9.76
N ALA A 104 -12.05 2.34 -10.51
CA ALA A 104 -10.77 1.82 -10.06
C ALA A 104 -9.65 2.80 -10.38
N MET A 105 -8.68 2.87 -9.50
CA MET A 105 -7.45 3.61 -9.71
C MET A 105 -6.37 2.67 -10.24
N ILE A 106 -5.73 3.06 -11.34
CA ILE A 106 -4.57 2.35 -11.88
C ILE A 106 -3.32 2.95 -11.23
N PHE A 107 -2.53 2.14 -10.55
CA PHE A 107 -1.30 2.60 -9.92
C PHE A 107 -0.03 1.99 -10.55
N ASP A 108 -0.16 0.92 -11.34
CA ASP A 108 0.97 0.32 -12.07
C ASP A 108 0.50 -0.48 -13.27
N SER A 109 1.40 -0.72 -14.23
CA SER A 109 1.16 -1.59 -15.37
C SER A 109 2.45 -2.26 -15.84
N VAL A 110 2.34 -3.54 -16.22
CA VAL A 110 3.46 -4.35 -16.71
C VAL A 110 3.07 -5.01 -18.02
N TYR A 111 3.99 -5.04 -18.97
CA TYR A 111 3.79 -5.79 -20.22
C TYR A 111 4.21 -7.24 -20.06
N ASP A 112 3.25 -8.16 -20.25
CA ASP A 112 3.48 -9.60 -20.32
C ASP A 112 3.40 -10.06 -21.78
N THR A 113 4.39 -10.82 -22.23
CA THR A 113 4.49 -11.25 -23.64
C THR A 113 3.34 -12.16 -24.10
N TYR A 114 2.68 -12.85 -23.18
CA TYR A 114 1.57 -13.75 -23.47
C TYR A 114 0.19 -13.14 -23.21
N ARG A 115 0.09 -12.30 -22.16
CA ARG A 115 -1.18 -11.73 -21.69
C ARG A 115 -1.42 -10.30 -22.20
N GLY A 116 -0.39 -9.64 -22.73
CA GLY A 116 -0.43 -8.23 -23.07
C GLY A 116 -0.22 -7.34 -21.85
N VAL A 117 -0.87 -6.19 -21.81
CA VAL A 117 -0.77 -5.28 -20.68
C VAL A 117 -1.56 -5.83 -19.49
N VAL A 118 -0.85 -6.07 -18.38
CA VAL A 118 -1.41 -6.35 -17.07
C VAL A 118 -1.43 -5.05 -16.29
N THR A 119 -2.62 -4.61 -15.91
CA THR A 119 -2.83 -3.35 -15.20
C THR A 119 -3.15 -3.63 -13.74
N TYR A 120 -2.37 -3.09 -12.82
CA TYR A 120 -2.63 -3.19 -11.38
C TYR A 120 -3.53 -2.05 -10.93
N ILE A 121 -4.56 -2.41 -10.19
CA ILE A 121 -5.61 -1.49 -9.76
C ILE A 121 -5.92 -1.61 -8.27
N ARG A 122 -6.42 -0.51 -7.72
CA ARG A 122 -7.18 -0.47 -6.49
C ARG A 122 -8.63 -0.11 -6.82
N MET A 123 -9.57 -0.88 -6.32
CA MET A 123 -10.99 -0.56 -6.43
C MET A 123 -11.35 0.59 -5.50
N MET A 124 -11.96 1.62 -6.06
CA MET A 124 -12.49 2.76 -5.30
C MET A 124 -13.97 2.56 -4.98
N ASP A 125 -14.79 2.25 -5.99
CA ASP A 125 -16.22 2.10 -5.85
C ASP A 125 -16.73 0.95 -6.70
N GLY A 126 -17.92 0.43 -6.35
CA GLY A 126 -18.64 -0.59 -7.10
C GLY A 126 -17.89 -1.92 -7.21
N LYS A 127 -18.17 -2.69 -8.24
CA LYS A 127 -17.56 -4.00 -8.45
C LYS A 127 -17.14 -4.23 -9.89
N LEU A 128 -15.93 -4.73 -10.11
CA LEU A 128 -15.44 -5.17 -11.41
C LEU A 128 -15.51 -6.70 -11.55
N THR A 129 -16.02 -7.16 -12.69
CA THR A 129 -16.11 -8.58 -13.03
C THR A 129 -15.56 -8.86 -14.43
N PRO A 130 -15.09 -10.08 -14.72
CA PRO A 130 -14.67 -10.45 -16.07
C PRO A 130 -15.81 -10.23 -17.12
N ARG A 131 -15.44 -9.87 -18.33
CA ARG A 131 -16.32 -9.53 -19.47
C ARG A 131 -17.08 -8.20 -19.35
N GLN A 132 -16.90 -7.47 -18.27
CA GLN A 132 -17.44 -6.13 -18.13
C GLN A 132 -16.72 -5.16 -19.06
N LYS A 133 -17.45 -4.18 -19.60
CA LYS A 133 -16.83 -3.07 -20.35
C LYS A 133 -16.46 -1.96 -19.41
N VAL A 134 -15.24 -1.46 -19.55
CA VAL A 134 -14.69 -0.35 -18.78
C VAL A 134 -14.24 0.76 -19.71
N THR A 135 -14.30 1.99 -19.22
CA THR A 135 -13.85 3.17 -19.94
C THR A 135 -12.63 3.75 -19.21
N MET A 136 -11.54 3.93 -19.92
CA MET A 136 -10.37 4.65 -19.40
C MET A 136 -10.71 6.13 -19.28
N MET A 137 -10.73 6.67 -18.05
CA MET A 137 -11.19 8.04 -17.81
C MET A 137 -10.31 9.09 -18.48
N SER A 138 -8.99 8.84 -18.61
CA SER A 138 -8.04 9.78 -19.22
C SER A 138 -8.16 9.89 -20.75
N THR A 139 -8.51 8.80 -21.43
CA THR A 139 -8.51 8.72 -22.89
C THR A 139 -9.92 8.57 -23.50
N GLY A 140 -10.90 8.19 -22.69
CA GLY A 140 -12.26 7.83 -23.15
C GLY A 140 -12.32 6.47 -23.88
N ALA A 141 -11.22 5.72 -23.93
CA ALA A 141 -11.16 4.44 -24.63
C ALA A 141 -11.95 3.35 -23.86
N ASN A 142 -12.72 2.56 -24.61
CA ASN A 142 -13.51 1.46 -24.05
C ASN A 142 -12.78 0.13 -24.25
N HIS A 143 -12.71 -0.67 -23.20
CA HIS A 143 -12.10 -1.99 -23.22
C HIS A 143 -13.02 -3.02 -22.56
N GLU A 144 -12.91 -4.26 -22.98
CA GLU A 144 -13.53 -5.39 -22.31
C GLU A 144 -12.51 -6.07 -21.37
N LEU A 145 -12.92 -6.36 -20.15
CA LEU A 145 -12.09 -7.07 -19.20
C LEU A 145 -12.04 -8.56 -19.57
N LEU A 146 -10.89 -9.03 -20.01
CA LEU A 146 -10.67 -10.44 -20.32
C LEU A 146 -10.44 -11.26 -19.05
N GLU A 147 -9.73 -10.67 -18.08
CA GLU A 147 -9.39 -11.30 -16.82
C GLU A 147 -9.37 -10.27 -15.68
N VAL A 148 -9.82 -10.69 -14.51
CA VAL A 148 -9.75 -9.98 -13.23
C VAL A 148 -9.18 -10.93 -12.21
N GLY A 149 -8.28 -10.47 -11.37
CA GLY A 149 -7.66 -11.32 -10.35
C GLY A 149 -6.88 -10.57 -9.29
N ILE A 150 -6.35 -11.33 -8.34
CA ILE A 150 -5.49 -10.86 -7.24
C ILE A 150 -4.09 -11.43 -7.39
N VAL A 151 -3.12 -10.83 -6.68
CA VAL A 151 -1.74 -11.33 -6.59
C VAL A 151 -1.48 -11.80 -5.15
N SER A 152 -1.29 -13.14 -4.96
CA SER A 152 -1.08 -13.72 -3.63
C SER A 152 -0.34 -15.06 -3.69
N PRO A 153 0.97 -15.12 -3.66
CA PRO A 153 1.99 -14.24 -4.22
C PRO A 153 2.01 -14.28 -5.76
N THR A 154 1.31 -15.23 -6.36
CA THR A 154 1.15 -15.39 -7.81
C THR A 154 -0.21 -14.86 -8.26
N MET A 155 -0.34 -14.51 -9.54
CA MET A 155 -1.60 -14.07 -10.12
C MET A 155 -2.65 -15.18 -10.05
N GLN A 156 -3.77 -14.89 -9.42
CA GLN A 156 -4.92 -15.79 -9.27
C GLN A 156 -6.18 -15.11 -9.79
N ARG A 157 -6.89 -15.78 -10.71
CA ARG A 157 -8.16 -15.28 -11.22
C ARG A 157 -9.21 -15.27 -10.11
N CYS A 158 -10.02 -14.26 -10.10
CA CYS A 158 -11.17 -14.18 -9.19
C CYS A 158 -12.46 -13.86 -9.93
N ALA A 159 -13.59 -14.03 -9.25
CA ALA A 159 -14.92 -13.76 -9.79
C ALA A 159 -15.21 -12.26 -9.94
N GLY A 160 -14.46 -11.41 -9.26
CA GLY A 160 -14.56 -9.95 -9.30
C GLY A 160 -13.81 -9.32 -8.16
N LEU A 161 -13.67 -7.99 -8.21
CA LEU A 161 -13.05 -7.15 -7.17
C LEU A 161 -14.08 -6.13 -6.70
N GLY A 162 -14.18 -5.97 -5.40
CA GLY A 162 -15.03 -4.99 -4.71
C GLY A 162 -14.24 -3.79 -4.16
N PRO A 163 -14.92 -2.80 -3.55
CA PRO A 163 -14.30 -1.60 -3.03
C PRO A 163 -13.16 -1.89 -2.05
N GLY A 164 -12.05 -1.16 -2.17
CA GLY A 164 -10.85 -1.31 -1.35
C GLY A 164 -9.93 -2.47 -1.77
N GLU A 165 -10.40 -3.42 -2.56
CA GLU A 165 -9.57 -4.54 -3.01
C GLU A 165 -8.53 -4.10 -4.04
N VAL A 166 -7.32 -4.66 -3.89
CA VAL A 166 -6.21 -4.49 -4.84
C VAL A 166 -6.08 -5.74 -5.69
N GLY A 167 -5.96 -5.55 -7.00
CA GLY A 167 -5.86 -6.65 -7.92
C GLY A 167 -5.28 -6.26 -9.27
N TYR A 168 -5.48 -7.10 -10.27
CA TYR A 168 -5.05 -6.84 -11.63
C TYR A 168 -6.17 -7.05 -12.66
N LEU A 169 -6.03 -6.34 -13.76
CA LEU A 169 -6.91 -6.45 -14.92
C LEU A 169 -6.10 -6.80 -16.17
N ILE A 170 -6.71 -7.56 -17.07
CA ILE A 170 -6.20 -7.81 -18.42
C ILE A 170 -7.29 -7.43 -19.41
N THR A 171 -6.99 -6.49 -20.31
CA THR A 171 -7.91 -5.97 -21.32
C THR A 171 -7.56 -6.42 -22.76
N GLY A 172 -6.45 -7.16 -22.92
CA GLY A 172 -5.98 -7.57 -24.24
C GLY A 172 -5.34 -6.47 -25.09
N VAL A 173 -5.13 -5.30 -24.52
CA VAL A 173 -4.36 -4.21 -25.15
C VAL A 173 -2.91 -4.65 -25.28
N LYS A 174 -2.33 -4.48 -26.47
CA LYS A 174 -0.95 -4.88 -26.78
C LYS A 174 0.03 -3.69 -26.83
N ASN A 175 -0.49 -2.48 -26.79
CA ASN A 175 0.29 -1.25 -26.78
C ASN A 175 -0.04 -0.46 -25.52
N VAL A 176 1.01 0.02 -24.86
CA VAL A 176 0.93 0.96 -23.73
C VAL A 176 0.91 2.37 -24.30
#